data_37a281c624a28d274f88a0b6b7a1ed2e
#
_entry.id   37a281c624a28d274f88a0b6b7a1ed2e
#
_cell.length_a   1.000
_cell.length_b   1.000
_cell.length_c   1.000
_cell.angle_alpha   90.00
_cell.angle_beta   90.00
_cell.angle_gamma   90.00
#
_symmetry.space_group_name_H-M   'P 1'
#
loop_
_entity.id
_entity.type
_entity.pdbx_description
1 polymer ?
#
loop_
_entity_poly.entity_id
_entity_poly.type
_entity_poly.pdbx_seq_one_letter_code
_entity_poly.pdbx_strand_id
1 'polypeptide(L)'
;MTKPLASDVLAWAEQGQTTAAVMLTAQRLIAVQSIIGKQLPAAMRNGFAVAQVKGTELTLIVDHAALAAKLRQLTPSLLKHIQEGGYNAESLKIKVATRPNRPAPHKAIREAQPLDDAALGHFETLRQTLESGPLADAVDRLLSHHRR
;
A
#
# COMPACT_ATOMS: atom_id res chain seq x y z
N MET A 1 10.02 -21.33 -46.49
CA MET A 1 9.79 -21.81 -45.13
C MET A 1 8.80 -20.87 -44.43
N THR A 2 7.55 -21.14 -44.57
CA THR A 2 6.48 -20.36 -43.94
C THR A 2 6.11 -21.01 -42.61
N LYS A 3 6.52 -20.37 -41.53
CA LYS A 3 6.14 -20.75 -40.19
C LYS A 3 4.64 -20.48 -40.00
N PRO A 4 3.86 -21.37 -39.45
CA PRO A 4 2.41 -21.20 -39.39
C PRO A 4 2.08 -20.08 -38.39
N LEU A 5 1.53 -19.00 -38.88
CA LEU A 5 0.95 -17.88 -38.13
C LEU A 5 -0.20 -18.30 -37.19
N ALA A 6 -0.71 -19.53 -37.34
CA ALA A 6 -1.83 -20.03 -36.55
C ALA A 6 -1.48 -20.34 -35.08
N SER A 7 -0.24 -20.75 -34.78
CA SER A 7 0.19 -21.04 -33.39
C SER A 7 0.34 -19.77 -32.54
N ASP A 8 0.80 -18.69 -33.15
CA ASP A 8 0.99 -17.42 -32.45
C ASP A 8 -0.36 -16.73 -32.16
N VAL A 9 -1.34 -16.88 -33.07
CA VAL A 9 -2.70 -16.34 -32.87
C VAL A 9 -3.45 -17.09 -31.76
N LEU A 10 -3.29 -18.43 -31.70
CA LEU A 10 -3.90 -19.22 -30.62
C LEU A 10 -3.24 -18.93 -29.27
N ALA A 11 -1.94 -18.81 -29.19
CA ALA A 11 -1.23 -18.41 -27.98
C ALA A 11 -1.62 -17.00 -27.52
N TRP A 12 -1.82 -16.05 -28.45
CA TRP A 12 -2.31 -14.71 -28.14
C TRP A 12 -3.77 -14.74 -27.68
N ALA A 13 -4.63 -15.55 -28.26
CA ALA A 13 -6.02 -15.74 -27.86
C ALA A 13 -6.14 -16.36 -26.46
N GLU A 14 -5.28 -17.33 -26.11
CA GLU A 14 -5.21 -17.89 -24.76
C GLU A 14 -4.73 -16.87 -23.73
N GLN A 15 -3.74 -16.02 -24.05
CA GLN A 15 -3.32 -14.91 -23.22
C GLN A 15 -4.43 -13.89 -23.01
N GLY A 16 -5.23 -13.61 -24.05
CA GLY A 16 -6.37 -12.72 -23.96
C GLY A 16 -7.48 -13.24 -23.02
N GLN A 17 -7.77 -14.54 -23.05
CA GLN A 17 -8.72 -15.17 -22.13
C GLN A 17 -8.23 -15.17 -20.69
N THR A 18 -6.94 -15.41 -20.47
CA THR A 18 -6.31 -15.34 -19.14
C THR A 18 -6.35 -13.91 -18.59
N THR A 19 -6.08 -12.92 -19.42
CA THR A 19 -6.15 -11.50 -19.05
C THR A 19 -7.58 -11.07 -18.69
N ALA A 20 -8.57 -11.48 -19.47
CA ALA A 20 -9.97 -11.19 -19.19
C ALA A 20 -10.43 -11.85 -17.87
N ALA A 21 -10.03 -13.08 -17.59
CA ALA A 21 -10.33 -13.78 -16.34
C ALA A 21 -9.69 -13.08 -15.13
N VAL A 22 -8.45 -12.62 -15.24
CA VAL A 22 -7.77 -11.83 -14.21
C VAL A 22 -8.50 -10.51 -13.97
N MET A 23 -8.90 -9.81 -15.02
CA MET A 23 -9.64 -8.56 -14.93
C MET A 23 -10.98 -8.72 -14.21
N LEU A 24 -11.75 -9.75 -14.55
CA LEU A 24 -13.01 -10.08 -13.87
C LEU A 24 -12.80 -10.39 -12.39
N THR A 25 -11.76 -11.14 -12.07
CA THR A 25 -11.39 -11.45 -10.69
C THR A 25 -11.03 -10.19 -9.92
N ALA A 26 -10.21 -9.32 -10.49
CA ALA A 26 -9.83 -8.04 -9.90
C ALA A 26 -11.04 -7.14 -9.65
N GLN A 27 -11.97 -7.04 -10.61
CA GLN A 27 -13.21 -6.28 -10.44
C GLN A 27 -14.07 -6.83 -9.29
N ARG A 28 -14.20 -8.16 -9.15
CA ARG A 28 -14.92 -8.78 -8.03
C ARG A 28 -14.28 -8.45 -6.70
N LEU A 29 -12.94 -8.53 -6.59
CA LEU A 29 -12.21 -8.20 -5.36
C LEU A 29 -12.42 -6.74 -4.96
N ILE A 30 -12.34 -5.81 -5.91
CA ILE A 30 -12.55 -4.37 -5.69
C ILE A 30 -14.00 -4.09 -5.25
N ALA A 31 -14.97 -4.71 -5.90
CA ALA A 31 -16.38 -4.53 -5.57
C ALA A 31 -16.68 -5.01 -4.14
N VAL A 32 -16.23 -6.22 -3.77
CA VAL A 32 -16.39 -6.77 -2.42
C VAL A 32 -15.65 -5.89 -1.38
N GLN A 33 -14.44 -5.42 -1.70
CA GLN A 33 -13.70 -4.50 -0.83
C GLN A 33 -14.45 -3.19 -0.60
N SER A 34 -15.11 -2.64 -1.63
CA SER A 34 -15.94 -1.45 -1.51
C SER A 34 -17.15 -1.67 -0.60
N ILE A 35 -17.83 -2.81 -0.72
CA ILE A 35 -18.98 -3.17 0.12
C ILE A 35 -18.54 -3.24 1.60
N ILE A 36 -17.47 -3.97 1.89
CA ILE A 36 -16.92 -4.08 3.26
C ILE A 36 -16.49 -2.70 3.77
N GLY A 37 -15.80 -1.92 2.95
CA GLY A 37 -15.31 -0.59 3.32
C GLY A 37 -16.42 0.39 3.72
N LYS A 38 -17.60 0.30 3.11
CA LYS A 38 -18.77 1.14 3.47
C LYS A 38 -19.29 0.84 4.87
N GLN A 39 -19.14 -0.38 5.36
CA GLN A 39 -19.60 -0.81 6.69
C GLN A 39 -18.58 -0.54 7.80
N LEU A 40 -17.37 -0.14 7.44
CA LEU A 40 -16.29 0.08 8.39
C LEU A 40 -16.05 1.59 8.64
N PRO A 41 -15.72 1.98 9.88
CA PRO A 41 -15.25 3.34 10.19
C PRO A 41 -14.05 3.72 9.31
N ALA A 42 -13.92 5.01 9.00
CA ALA A 42 -12.87 5.52 8.12
C ALA A 42 -11.45 5.10 8.55
N ALA A 43 -11.19 5.05 9.85
CA ALA A 43 -9.90 4.61 10.42
C ALA A 43 -9.54 3.15 10.10
N MET A 44 -10.52 2.30 9.83
CA MET A 44 -10.32 0.86 9.58
C MET A 44 -10.28 0.51 8.08
N ARG A 45 -10.75 1.41 7.22
CA ARG A 45 -10.88 1.14 5.77
C ARG A 45 -9.57 0.85 5.07
N ASN A 46 -8.48 1.43 5.55
CA ASN A 46 -7.17 1.30 4.92
C ASN A 46 -6.33 0.13 5.45
N GLY A 47 -6.78 -0.51 6.54
CA GLY A 47 -6.03 -1.57 7.21
C GLY A 47 -6.35 -2.99 6.73
N PHE A 48 -7.25 -3.15 5.75
CA PHE A 48 -7.61 -4.47 5.21
C PHE A 48 -7.58 -4.49 3.69
N ALA A 49 -7.46 -5.69 3.14
CA ALA A 49 -7.65 -5.93 1.71
C ALA A 49 -8.32 -7.29 1.50
N VAL A 50 -9.17 -7.37 0.47
CA VAL A 50 -9.70 -8.65 0.01
C VAL A 50 -8.63 -9.34 -0.82
N ALA A 51 -8.10 -10.46 -0.30
CA ALA A 51 -7.01 -11.19 -0.96
C ALA A 51 -7.51 -12.20 -1.97
N GLN A 52 -8.62 -12.86 -1.67
CA GLN A 52 -9.13 -13.94 -2.50
C GLN A 52 -10.64 -14.12 -2.31
N VAL A 53 -11.31 -14.45 -3.39
CA VAL A 53 -12.68 -14.96 -3.42
C VAL A 53 -12.62 -16.35 -4.07
N LYS A 54 -12.89 -17.39 -3.30
CA LYS A 54 -12.86 -18.78 -3.78
C LYS A 54 -14.21 -19.45 -3.48
N GLY A 55 -15.04 -19.57 -4.51
CA GLY A 55 -16.41 -20.06 -4.32
C GLY A 55 -17.19 -19.15 -3.37
N THR A 56 -17.64 -19.69 -2.24
CA THR A 56 -18.36 -18.97 -1.17
C THR A 56 -17.45 -18.49 -0.03
N GLU A 57 -16.14 -18.79 -0.09
CA GLU A 57 -15.16 -18.36 0.91
C GLU A 57 -14.44 -17.07 0.49
N LEU A 58 -14.46 -16.10 1.36
CA LEU A 58 -13.73 -14.85 1.25
C LEU A 58 -12.50 -14.83 2.17
N THR A 59 -11.36 -14.44 1.66
CA THR A 59 -10.16 -14.24 2.48
C THR A 59 -9.80 -12.77 2.53
N LEU A 60 -9.78 -12.22 3.75
CA LEU A 60 -9.27 -10.88 4.04
C LEU A 60 -7.87 -10.95 4.61
N ILE A 61 -7.04 -10.02 4.22
CA ILE A 61 -5.73 -9.76 4.83
C ILE A 61 -5.82 -8.44 5.57
N VAL A 62 -5.36 -8.41 6.82
CA VAL A 62 -5.36 -7.23 7.68
C VAL A 62 -3.97 -6.93 8.22
N ASP A 63 -3.69 -5.67 8.44
CA ASP A 63 -2.34 -5.20 8.80
C ASP A 63 -1.97 -5.51 10.26
N HIS A 64 -2.95 -5.69 11.15
CA HIS A 64 -2.68 -5.95 12.57
C HIS A 64 -3.80 -6.74 13.29
N ALA A 65 -3.42 -7.40 14.37
CA ALA A 65 -4.31 -8.32 15.11
C ALA A 65 -5.55 -7.66 15.70
N ALA A 66 -5.47 -6.41 16.16
CA ALA A 66 -6.61 -5.69 16.71
C ALA A 66 -7.71 -5.47 15.67
N LEU A 67 -7.33 -5.14 14.42
CA LEU A 67 -8.26 -5.03 13.31
C LEU A 67 -8.87 -6.40 12.97
N ALA A 68 -8.06 -7.46 12.99
CA ALA A 68 -8.55 -8.82 12.78
C ALA A 68 -9.62 -9.23 13.81
N ALA A 69 -9.39 -8.92 15.08
CA ALA A 69 -10.35 -9.19 16.15
C ALA A 69 -11.66 -8.45 15.92
N LYS A 70 -11.60 -7.16 15.57
CA LYS A 70 -12.79 -6.35 15.27
C LYS A 70 -13.56 -6.87 14.06
N LEU A 71 -12.87 -7.21 12.97
CA LEU A 71 -13.51 -7.77 11.77
C LEU A 71 -14.15 -9.15 12.05
N ARG A 72 -13.54 -9.99 12.91
CA ARG A 72 -14.15 -11.25 13.32
C ARG A 72 -15.48 -11.02 14.05
N GLN A 73 -15.56 -10.02 14.92
CA GLN A 73 -16.82 -9.64 15.60
C GLN A 73 -17.89 -9.16 14.60
N LEU A 74 -17.47 -8.48 13.55
CA LEU A 74 -18.37 -7.95 12.52
C LEU A 74 -18.67 -8.95 11.39
N THR A 75 -18.04 -10.13 11.38
CA THR A 75 -18.19 -11.14 10.32
C THR A 75 -19.65 -11.42 9.94
N PRO A 76 -20.61 -11.66 10.86
CA PRO A 76 -21.99 -11.93 10.48
C PRO A 76 -22.64 -10.78 9.71
N SER A 77 -22.40 -9.54 10.17
CA SER A 77 -22.93 -8.35 9.50
C SER A 77 -22.28 -8.13 8.13
N LEU A 78 -20.97 -8.36 8.04
CA LEU A 78 -20.23 -8.20 6.77
C LEU A 78 -20.69 -9.23 5.73
N LEU A 79 -20.89 -10.48 6.11
CA LEU A 79 -21.39 -11.52 5.21
C LEU A 79 -22.77 -11.16 4.69
N LYS A 80 -23.67 -10.68 5.57
CA LYS A 80 -25.01 -10.23 5.16
C LYS A 80 -24.96 -9.13 4.10
N HIS A 81 -24.15 -8.09 4.33
CA HIS A 81 -24.02 -6.99 3.35
C HIS A 81 -23.36 -7.42 2.05
N ILE A 82 -22.44 -8.37 2.09
CA ILE A 82 -21.82 -8.93 0.87
C ILE A 82 -22.84 -9.71 0.07
N GLN A 83 -23.70 -10.49 0.72
CA GLN A 83 -24.80 -11.22 0.10
C GLN A 83 -25.86 -10.28 -0.48
N GLU A 84 -26.22 -9.22 0.24
CA GLU A 84 -27.11 -8.15 -0.24
C GLU A 84 -26.52 -7.44 -1.48
N GLY A 85 -25.19 -7.36 -1.57
CA GLY A 85 -24.46 -6.84 -2.72
C GLY A 85 -24.38 -7.80 -3.93
N GLY A 86 -25.04 -8.97 -3.85
CA GLY A 86 -25.11 -9.95 -4.95
C GLY A 86 -23.95 -10.94 -4.99
N TYR A 87 -23.12 -11.00 -3.94
CA TYR A 87 -22.01 -11.95 -3.85
C TYR A 87 -22.37 -13.10 -2.91
N ASN A 88 -22.24 -14.35 -3.40
CA ASN A 88 -22.54 -15.54 -2.62
C ASN A 88 -21.35 -15.86 -1.69
N ALA A 89 -21.31 -15.22 -0.50
CA ALA A 89 -20.31 -15.44 0.53
C ALA A 89 -20.94 -16.10 1.76
N GLU A 90 -20.42 -17.25 2.16
CA GLU A 90 -20.88 -18.01 3.34
C GLU A 90 -19.85 -17.98 4.47
N SER A 91 -18.57 -17.81 4.13
CA SER A 91 -17.48 -17.76 5.10
C SER A 91 -16.50 -16.64 4.85
N LEU A 92 -15.99 -16.07 5.95
CA LEU A 92 -15.01 -15.01 5.94
C LEU A 92 -13.77 -15.42 6.72
N LYS A 93 -12.66 -15.64 6.03
CA LYS A 93 -11.37 -15.98 6.61
C LYS A 93 -10.52 -14.73 6.77
N ILE A 94 -10.07 -14.45 7.98
CA ILE A 94 -9.26 -13.26 8.27
C ILE A 94 -7.85 -13.68 8.61
N LYS A 95 -6.88 -13.25 7.81
CA LYS A 95 -5.45 -13.48 8.01
C LYS A 95 -4.78 -12.17 8.40
N VAL A 96 -3.96 -12.21 9.44
CA VAL A 96 -3.07 -11.11 9.78
C VAL A 96 -1.80 -11.29 8.98
N ALA A 97 -1.49 -10.35 8.11
CA ALA A 97 -0.23 -10.33 7.41
C ALA A 97 0.41 -8.97 7.64
N THR A 98 1.51 -8.97 8.36
CA THR A 98 2.39 -7.81 8.39
C THR A 98 2.90 -7.64 6.97
N ARG A 99 2.39 -6.67 6.24
CA ARG A 99 2.92 -6.34 4.91
C ARG A 99 4.31 -5.76 5.11
N PRO A 100 5.39 -6.46 4.75
CA PRO A 100 6.74 -5.95 4.96
C PRO A 100 7.01 -4.70 4.12
N ASN A 101 6.09 -4.30 3.26
CA ASN A 101 6.33 -3.22 2.31
C ASN A 101 5.05 -2.47 1.91
N ARG A 102 4.20 -2.11 2.89
CA ARG A 102 3.42 -0.91 2.64
C ARG A 102 4.41 0.23 2.79
N PRO A 103 4.72 1.00 1.73
CA PRO A 103 5.44 2.25 1.93
C PRO A 103 4.64 2.96 3.02
N ALA A 104 5.28 3.21 4.16
CA ALA A 104 4.70 4.08 5.17
C ALA A 104 4.12 5.27 4.40
N PRO A 105 2.88 5.72 4.69
CA PRO A 105 2.34 6.87 3.99
C PRO A 105 3.49 7.84 3.97
N HIS A 106 3.98 8.18 2.76
CA HIS A 106 5.14 9.04 2.63
C HIS A 106 4.84 10.16 3.59
N LYS A 107 5.55 10.19 4.74
CA LYS A 107 5.60 11.40 5.55
C LYS A 107 5.89 12.42 4.49
N ALA A 108 4.90 13.29 4.21
CA ALA A 108 5.04 14.33 3.21
C ALA A 108 6.47 14.78 3.41
N ILE A 109 7.31 14.58 2.38
CA ILE A 109 8.71 14.99 2.44
C ILE A 109 8.55 16.41 2.92
N ARG A 110 8.85 16.65 4.20
CA ARG A 110 8.90 18.01 4.69
C ARG A 110 9.94 18.60 3.77
N GLU A 111 9.50 19.41 2.82
CA GLU A 111 10.40 20.21 2.05
C GLU A 111 11.28 20.86 3.11
N ALA A 112 12.55 20.45 3.10
CA ALA A 112 13.50 21.00 4.06
C ALA A 112 13.46 22.50 3.80
N GLN A 113 12.87 23.26 4.73
CA GLN A 113 12.90 24.70 4.61
C GLN A 113 14.38 25.09 4.57
N PRO A 114 14.79 25.88 3.57
CA PRO A 114 16.16 26.33 3.53
C PRO A 114 16.46 27.03 4.86
N LEU A 115 17.64 26.77 5.41
CA LEU A 115 18.10 27.44 6.62
C LEU A 115 18.11 28.95 6.33
N ASP A 116 17.60 29.73 7.27
CA ASP A 116 17.67 31.18 7.19
C ASP A 116 19.12 31.66 7.42
N ASP A 117 19.42 32.90 7.03
CA ASP A 117 20.75 33.46 7.14
C ASP A 117 21.25 33.53 8.60
N ALA A 118 20.33 33.68 9.55
CA ALA A 118 20.66 33.66 10.97
C ALA A 118 21.14 32.28 11.43
N ALA A 119 20.46 31.22 11.01
CA ALA A 119 20.86 29.85 11.29
C ALA A 119 22.21 29.50 10.63
N LEU A 120 22.44 29.94 9.40
CA LEU A 120 23.73 29.77 8.72
C LEU A 120 24.86 30.45 9.47
N GLY A 121 24.64 31.67 9.97
CA GLY A 121 25.60 32.40 10.80
C GLY A 121 25.97 31.65 12.08
N HIS A 122 25.02 31.01 12.74
CA HIS A 122 25.31 30.18 13.92
C HIS A 122 26.17 28.95 13.57
N PHE A 123 25.94 28.32 12.42
CA PHE A 123 26.76 27.19 11.95
C PHE A 123 28.17 27.64 11.57
N GLU A 124 28.36 28.85 11.02
CA GLU A 124 29.67 29.42 10.74
C GLU A 124 30.47 29.67 12.04
N THR A 125 29.82 30.23 13.06
CA THR A 125 30.41 30.43 14.37
C THR A 125 30.78 29.09 15.01
N LEU A 126 29.91 28.11 14.95
CA LEU A 126 30.18 26.76 15.44
C LEU A 126 31.41 26.16 14.72
N ARG A 127 31.50 26.32 13.40
CA ARG A 127 32.62 25.80 12.61
C ARG A 127 33.95 26.36 13.07
N GLN A 128 34.02 27.67 13.45
CA GLN A 128 35.20 28.31 13.95
C GLN A 128 35.68 27.80 15.32
N THR A 129 34.75 27.27 16.12
CA THR A 129 35.03 26.71 17.44
C THR A 129 35.36 25.22 17.43
N LEU A 130 35.10 24.53 16.34
CA LEU A 130 35.33 23.09 16.19
C LEU A 130 36.79 22.81 15.74
N GLU A 131 37.41 21.85 16.42
CA GLU A 131 38.67 21.26 15.96
C GLU A 131 38.46 20.43 14.70
N SER A 132 39.50 20.20 13.91
CA SER A 132 39.46 19.38 12.70
C SER A 132 39.00 17.95 13.02
N GLY A 133 37.91 17.49 12.41
CA GLY A 133 37.35 16.16 12.65
C GLY A 133 36.03 15.94 11.91
N PRO A 134 35.42 14.76 12.06
CA PRO A 134 34.21 14.37 11.31
C PRO A 134 33.06 15.37 11.49
N LEU A 135 32.93 16.00 12.64
CA LEU A 135 31.89 17.00 12.91
C LEU A 135 32.16 18.30 12.14
N ALA A 136 33.43 18.76 12.10
CA ALA A 136 33.83 19.91 11.32
C ALA A 136 33.56 19.71 9.83
N ASP A 137 33.88 18.52 9.30
CA ASP A 137 33.59 18.14 7.90
C ASP A 137 32.10 18.09 7.60
N ALA A 138 31.26 17.68 8.56
CA ALA A 138 29.83 17.66 8.41
C ALA A 138 29.23 19.08 8.36
N VAL A 139 29.73 19.99 9.19
CA VAL A 139 29.31 21.40 9.18
C VAL A 139 29.76 22.09 7.90
N ASP A 140 30.98 21.84 7.40
CA ASP A 140 31.47 22.37 6.13
C ASP A 140 30.59 21.91 4.94
N ARG A 141 30.18 20.65 4.92
CA ARG A 141 29.26 20.13 3.91
C ARG A 141 27.89 20.80 3.98
N LEU A 142 27.33 21.02 5.17
CA LEU A 142 26.07 21.69 5.37
C LEU A 142 26.13 23.13 4.84
N LEU A 143 27.14 23.89 5.22
CA LEU A 143 27.33 25.26 4.77
C LEU A 143 27.52 25.36 3.24
N SER A 144 28.32 24.46 2.66
CA SER A 144 28.53 24.43 1.21
C SER A 144 27.28 24.11 0.42
N HIS A 145 26.36 23.29 0.99
CA HIS A 145 25.11 22.91 0.33
C HIS A 145 24.07 24.04 0.33
N HIS A 146 24.09 24.92 1.34
CA HIS A 146 23.09 25.99 1.50
C HIS A 146 23.54 27.35 0.95
N ARG A 147 24.79 27.49 0.52
CA ARG A 147 25.31 28.69 -0.15
C ARG A 147 25.10 28.75 -1.65
N ARG A 148 24.35 27.80 -2.23
CA ARG A 148 24.03 27.80 -3.67
C ARG A 148 22.68 28.40 -3.97
#